data_1fe57eaa450722bd072ca8b445ba8f8c
#
_entry.id   1fe57eaa450722bd072ca8b445ba8f8c
#
_cell.length_a   1.000
_cell.length_b   1.000
_cell.length_c   1.000
_cell.angle_alpha   90.00
_cell.angle_beta   90.00
_cell.angle_gamma   90.00
#
_symmetry.space_group_name_H-M   'P 1'
#
loop_
_entity.id
_entity.type
_entity.pdbx_description
1 polymer ?
#
loop_
_entity_poly.entity_id
_entity_poly.type
_entity_poly.pdbx_seq_one_letter_code
_entity_poly.pdbx_strand_id
1 'polypeptide(L)'
;SLVALAGTGITYGGSATARSGLAAGDTFTSTVIRSAVQQLRDDGAPTFESGHYVGLISPSLEADLRAESATGGFVEVMRYGGKEKFIEGEIGTWEGVRWVRTNFIPVYTRITAVSASDFAAATSGGALTDNTTYYFKVVRKNTSNGFEDEMTAEFTVAVTAAGAANDNSIVFTAPATAGFVYDLYAGSATGDANLYLRTSDVAASGTYTITAIPTSGATAPVTPASGVSVYPGLIIGKGFYGATDLERLKGTYAAPGGDADPLEQRRSIGAKTTFASVILNQNFGRRIEVAS
;
A
#
# COMPACT_ATOMS: atom_id res chain seq x y z
N SER A 1 0.62 0.08 8.90
CA SER A 1 1.77 -0.32 8.08
C SER A 1 2.63 0.90 7.79
N LEU A 2 3.95 0.76 7.81
CA LEU A 2 4.92 1.83 7.52
C LEU A 2 4.76 2.38 6.08
N VAL A 3 4.09 1.65 5.21
CA VAL A 3 3.88 2.02 3.80
C VAL A 3 2.68 2.97 3.61
N ALA A 4 1.80 3.07 4.59
CA ALA A 4 0.65 3.98 4.55
C ALA A 4 1.01 5.41 4.99
N LEU A 5 2.07 5.99 4.42
CA LEU A 5 2.34 7.42 4.57
C LEU A 5 1.27 8.21 3.82
N ALA A 6 0.66 9.18 4.49
CA ALA A 6 -0.23 10.13 3.83
C ALA A 6 0.50 10.89 2.70
N GLY A 7 -0.22 11.43 1.73
CA GLY A 7 0.29 11.97 0.48
C GLY A 7 1.39 13.03 0.54
N THR A 8 1.63 13.67 1.70
CA THR A 8 2.66 14.69 1.87
C THR A 8 4.09 14.14 1.98
N GLY A 9 4.24 12.83 2.21
CA GLY A 9 5.54 12.17 2.38
C GLY A 9 6.01 11.34 1.17
N ILE A 10 5.48 11.60 -0.04
CA ILE A 10 5.80 10.80 -1.22
C ILE A 10 6.67 11.59 -2.19
N THR A 11 7.73 10.96 -2.68
CA THR A 11 8.57 11.44 -3.79
C THR A 11 8.35 10.50 -4.96
N TYR A 12 7.95 11.04 -6.11
CA TYR A 12 7.72 10.25 -7.31
C TYR A 12 8.96 10.21 -8.21
N GLY A 13 9.10 9.13 -9.00
CA GLY A 13 10.11 9.02 -10.04
C GLY A 13 9.88 10.00 -11.20
N GLY A 14 10.94 10.34 -11.93
CA GLY A 14 10.89 11.21 -13.09
C GLY A 14 10.34 12.61 -12.79
N SER A 15 9.39 13.06 -13.58
CA SER A 15 8.68 14.34 -13.40
C SER A 15 7.24 14.15 -12.86
N ALA A 16 6.89 12.95 -12.44
CA ALA A 16 5.55 12.65 -11.94
C ALA A 16 5.25 13.40 -10.63
N THR A 17 4.02 13.89 -10.50
CA THR A 17 3.50 14.55 -9.30
C THR A 17 2.47 13.69 -8.57
N ALA A 18 2.07 12.57 -9.19
CA ALA A 18 1.14 11.60 -8.64
C ALA A 18 1.46 10.22 -9.21
N ARG A 19 0.99 9.17 -8.54
CA ARG A 19 1.15 7.78 -8.98
C ARG A 19 0.61 7.52 -10.40
N SER A 20 -0.48 8.18 -10.77
CA SER A 20 -1.07 8.08 -12.12
C SER A 20 -0.21 8.70 -13.22
N GLY A 21 0.74 9.55 -12.88
CA GLY A 21 1.66 10.19 -13.83
C GLY A 21 2.96 9.41 -14.04
N LEU A 22 3.19 8.33 -13.29
CA LEU A 22 4.37 7.51 -13.47
C LEU A 22 4.34 6.75 -14.80
N ALA A 23 5.43 6.80 -15.55
CA ALA A 23 5.65 6.09 -16.79
C ALA A 23 6.72 4.99 -16.61
N ALA A 24 6.79 4.03 -17.53
CA ALA A 24 7.73 2.91 -17.48
C ALA A 24 9.22 3.31 -17.42
N GLY A 25 9.56 4.55 -17.78
CA GLY A 25 10.92 5.10 -17.69
C GLY A 25 11.26 5.78 -16.36
N ASP A 26 10.29 5.94 -15.46
CA ASP A 26 10.48 6.63 -14.16
C ASP A 26 11.03 5.67 -13.10
N THR A 27 12.19 5.10 -13.38
CA THR A 27 12.86 4.08 -12.58
C THR A 27 13.53 4.66 -11.32
N PHE A 28 13.98 3.79 -10.44
CA PHE A 28 14.63 4.16 -9.19
C PHE A 28 16.07 4.60 -9.46
N THR A 29 16.35 5.90 -9.36
CA THR A 29 17.63 6.51 -9.70
C THR A 29 18.22 7.30 -8.52
N SER A 30 19.53 7.56 -8.58
CA SER A 30 20.24 8.41 -7.62
C SER A 30 19.63 9.81 -7.49
N THR A 31 19.05 10.35 -8.57
CA THR A 31 18.41 11.66 -8.57
C THR A 31 17.16 11.67 -7.67
N VAL A 32 16.33 10.65 -7.77
CA VAL A 32 15.12 10.51 -6.95
C VAL A 32 15.48 10.35 -5.47
N ILE A 33 16.54 9.57 -5.18
CA ILE A 33 17.06 9.39 -3.82
C ILE A 33 17.53 10.72 -3.23
N ARG A 34 18.34 11.49 -3.98
CA ARG A 34 18.80 12.83 -3.55
C ARG A 34 17.66 13.76 -3.23
N SER A 35 16.64 13.79 -4.09
CA SER A 35 15.44 14.60 -3.86
C SER A 35 14.73 14.22 -2.56
N ALA A 36 14.53 12.92 -2.31
CA ALA A 36 13.90 12.44 -1.09
C ALA A 36 14.75 12.74 0.17
N VAL A 37 16.07 12.59 0.10
CA VAL A 37 16.99 12.91 1.21
C VAL A 37 17.05 14.42 1.46
N GLN A 38 17.01 15.24 0.41
CA GLN A 38 16.93 16.69 0.56
C GLN A 38 15.67 17.08 1.31
N GLN A 39 14.52 16.56 0.92
CA GLN A 39 13.25 16.83 1.60
C GLN A 39 13.28 16.41 3.09
N LEU A 40 13.87 15.27 3.42
CA LEU A 40 14.04 14.86 4.82
C LEU A 40 14.92 15.84 5.62
N ARG A 41 15.97 16.36 5.01
CA ARG A 41 16.85 17.37 5.64
C ARG A 41 16.12 18.70 5.82
N ASP A 42 15.35 19.13 4.82
CA ASP A 42 14.56 20.35 4.87
C ASP A 42 13.47 20.26 5.96
N ASP A 43 12.91 19.07 6.21
CA ASP A 43 11.98 18.80 7.31
C ASP A 43 12.67 18.64 8.69
N GLY A 44 13.99 18.74 8.73
CA GLY A 44 14.75 18.59 9.97
C GLY A 44 14.79 17.17 10.53
N ALA A 45 14.59 16.14 9.68
CA ALA A 45 14.62 14.75 10.12
C ALA A 45 16.02 14.36 10.63
N PRO A 46 16.16 13.88 11.88
CA PRO A 46 17.44 13.47 12.43
C PRO A 46 17.90 12.16 11.81
N THR A 47 19.20 12.04 11.58
CA THR A 47 19.84 10.80 11.15
C THR A 47 20.00 9.84 12.34
N PHE A 48 20.24 8.55 12.04
CA PHE A 48 20.63 7.58 13.06
C PHE A 48 22.09 7.85 13.54
N GLU A 49 22.50 7.12 14.55
CA GLU A 49 23.84 7.29 15.19
C GLU A 49 25.01 7.14 14.22
N SER A 50 24.81 6.42 13.10
CA SER A 50 25.80 6.31 12.01
C SER A 50 25.91 7.56 11.12
N GLY A 51 25.09 8.60 11.35
CA GLY A 51 25.03 9.79 10.48
C GLY A 51 24.28 9.58 9.17
N HIS A 52 23.59 8.45 9.02
CA HIS A 52 22.85 8.08 7.81
C HIS A 52 21.35 7.86 8.11
N TYR A 53 20.52 8.04 7.10
CA TYR A 53 19.14 7.54 7.10
C TYR A 53 19.14 6.04 6.82
N VAL A 54 18.02 5.37 7.07
CA VAL A 54 17.85 3.96 6.70
C VAL A 54 16.84 3.86 5.56
N GLY A 55 17.24 3.21 4.48
CA GLY A 55 16.41 2.97 3.30
C GLY A 55 16.01 1.50 3.19
N LEU A 56 14.72 1.25 2.90
CA LEU A 56 14.18 -0.07 2.63
C LEU A 56 13.76 -0.13 1.16
N ILE A 57 14.30 -1.10 0.42
CA ILE A 57 13.99 -1.29 -1.00
C ILE A 57 13.71 -2.75 -1.34
N SER A 58 12.93 -2.95 -2.40
CA SER A 58 12.69 -4.26 -3.01
C SER A 58 13.88 -4.68 -3.90
N PRO A 59 14.00 -5.97 -4.26
CA PRO A 59 15.00 -6.43 -5.22
C PRO A 59 14.90 -5.76 -6.60
N SER A 60 13.68 -5.38 -7.04
CA SER A 60 13.49 -4.66 -8.30
C SER A 60 14.14 -3.28 -8.27
N LEU A 61 13.92 -2.51 -7.19
CA LEU A 61 14.55 -1.20 -7.00
C LEU A 61 16.09 -1.30 -6.90
N GLU A 62 16.59 -2.38 -6.29
CA GLU A 62 18.05 -2.64 -6.30
C GLU A 62 18.56 -2.88 -7.73
N ALA A 63 17.81 -3.59 -8.56
CA ALA A 63 18.16 -3.85 -9.94
C ALA A 63 18.21 -2.54 -10.76
N ASP A 64 17.27 -1.62 -10.56
CA ASP A 64 17.26 -0.31 -11.20
C ASP A 64 18.51 0.50 -10.84
N LEU A 65 18.88 0.56 -9.55
CA LEU A 65 20.10 1.25 -9.12
C LEU A 65 21.37 0.64 -9.74
N ARG A 66 21.39 -0.67 -9.92
CA ARG A 66 22.52 -1.35 -10.58
C ARG A 66 22.55 -1.13 -12.09
N ALA A 67 21.41 -0.88 -12.70
CA ALA A 67 21.27 -0.57 -14.13
C ALA A 67 21.60 0.89 -14.44
N GLU A 68 21.63 1.78 -13.43
CA GLU A 68 21.95 3.18 -13.61
C GLU A 68 23.38 3.35 -14.12
N SER A 69 23.52 3.86 -15.35
CA SER A 69 24.82 4.08 -16.04
C SER A 69 25.39 5.48 -15.88
N ALA A 70 24.72 6.34 -15.08
CA ALA A 70 25.16 7.72 -14.88
C ALA A 70 26.52 7.78 -14.16
N THR A 71 27.37 8.71 -14.56
CA THR A 71 28.64 9.02 -13.86
C THR A 71 28.36 9.39 -12.41
N GLY A 72 28.97 8.70 -11.45
CA GLY A 72 28.67 8.82 -10.05
C GLY A 72 27.47 7.98 -9.61
N GLY A 73 26.96 7.07 -10.43
CA GLY A 73 25.89 6.13 -10.10
C GLY A 73 26.30 5.10 -9.04
N PHE A 74 25.30 4.38 -8.53
CA PHE A 74 25.49 3.41 -7.43
C PHE A 74 26.63 2.42 -7.66
N VAL A 75 26.77 1.87 -8.87
CA VAL A 75 27.81 0.87 -9.18
C VAL A 75 29.22 1.47 -9.17
N GLU A 76 29.39 2.72 -9.63
CA GLU A 76 30.67 3.38 -9.69
C GLU A 76 31.21 3.66 -8.27
N VAL A 77 30.37 4.20 -7.40
CA VAL A 77 30.77 4.51 -6.01
C VAL A 77 30.97 3.24 -5.18
N MET A 78 30.18 2.20 -5.39
CA MET A 78 30.37 0.92 -4.68
C MET A 78 31.69 0.21 -5.05
N ARG A 79 32.34 0.57 -6.15
CA ARG A 79 33.70 0.08 -6.48
C ARG A 79 34.77 0.66 -5.56
N TYR A 80 34.54 1.85 -5.02
CA TYR A 80 35.51 2.58 -4.17
C TYR A 80 35.17 2.49 -2.67
N GLY A 81 33.98 2.02 -2.30
CA GLY A 81 33.52 1.91 -0.92
C GLY A 81 34.01 0.65 -0.21
N GLY A 82 34.19 0.73 1.10
CA GLY A 82 34.53 -0.41 1.95
C GLY A 82 33.47 -1.48 1.95
N LYS A 83 33.87 -2.75 2.00
CA LYS A 83 32.98 -3.92 1.86
C LYS A 83 32.40 -4.43 3.18
N GLU A 84 32.42 -3.66 4.25
CA GLU A 84 31.91 -4.13 5.54
C GLU A 84 30.38 -4.10 5.58
N LYS A 85 29.78 -5.28 5.61
CA LYS A 85 28.34 -5.49 5.82
C LYS A 85 28.09 -5.84 7.27
N PHE A 86 27.34 -5.01 7.98
CA PHE A 86 27.04 -5.20 9.39
C PHE A 86 25.70 -5.91 9.66
N ILE A 87 24.79 -5.94 8.66
CA ILE A 87 23.45 -6.52 8.79
C ILE A 87 23.16 -7.41 7.58
N GLU A 88 22.57 -8.58 7.82
CA GLU A 88 22.10 -9.44 6.74
C GLU A 88 21.04 -8.70 5.90
N GLY A 89 21.18 -8.72 4.57
CA GLY A 89 20.34 -7.97 3.64
C GLY A 89 20.77 -6.52 3.38
N GLU A 90 21.83 -6.04 4.04
CA GLU A 90 22.39 -4.71 3.73
C GLU A 90 23.08 -4.73 2.37
N ILE A 91 22.76 -3.71 1.54
CA ILE A 91 23.34 -3.53 0.20
C ILE A 91 24.57 -2.62 0.28
N GLY A 92 24.52 -1.63 1.17
CA GLY A 92 25.57 -0.63 1.37
C GLY A 92 25.00 0.75 1.69
N THR A 93 25.88 1.74 1.76
CA THR A 93 25.55 3.15 2.02
C THR A 93 25.66 3.94 0.73
N TRP A 94 24.59 4.66 0.35
CA TRP A 94 24.51 5.49 -0.84
C TRP A 94 23.70 6.75 -0.58
N GLU A 95 24.18 7.91 -1.05
CA GLU A 95 23.53 9.23 -0.91
C GLU A 95 23.09 9.57 0.54
N GLY A 96 23.90 9.17 1.52
CA GLY A 96 23.58 9.40 2.93
C GLY A 96 22.51 8.45 3.51
N VAL A 97 22.14 7.41 2.79
CA VAL A 97 21.18 6.39 3.18
C VAL A 97 21.85 5.02 3.25
N ARG A 98 21.63 4.31 4.33
CA ARG A 98 22.02 2.91 4.50
C ARG A 98 20.89 2.02 3.99
N TRP A 99 21.14 1.27 2.93
CA TRP A 99 20.14 0.50 2.22
C TRP A 99 20.02 -0.93 2.70
N VAL A 100 18.80 -1.35 2.97
CA VAL A 100 18.44 -2.71 3.36
C VAL A 100 17.42 -3.26 2.37
N ARG A 101 17.71 -4.44 1.83
CA ARG A 101 16.82 -5.15 0.93
C ARG A 101 15.76 -5.92 1.71
N THR A 102 14.51 -5.82 1.27
CA THR A 102 13.39 -6.56 1.83
C THR A 102 12.36 -6.93 0.76
N ASN A 103 11.77 -8.11 0.88
CA ASN A 103 10.69 -8.59 0.00
C ASN A 103 9.29 -8.25 0.55
N PHE A 104 9.21 -7.59 1.71
CA PHE A 104 7.94 -7.30 2.37
C PHE A 104 7.32 -5.96 1.95
N ILE A 105 7.96 -5.23 1.04
CA ILE A 105 7.40 -4.00 0.49
C ILE A 105 6.44 -4.40 -0.63
N PRO A 106 5.16 -4.05 -0.52
CA PRO A 106 4.16 -4.39 -1.51
C PRO A 106 4.29 -3.52 -2.75
N VAL A 107 3.88 -4.07 -3.89
CA VAL A 107 3.85 -3.40 -5.20
C VAL A 107 2.42 -2.96 -5.48
N TYR A 108 2.26 -1.77 -6.04
CA TYR A 108 0.95 -1.30 -6.49
C TYR A 108 0.77 -1.62 -7.96
N THR A 109 -0.31 -2.30 -8.30
CA THR A 109 -0.64 -2.65 -9.68
C THR A 109 -2.03 -2.16 -10.05
N ARG A 110 -2.27 -2.01 -11.35
CA ARG A 110 -3.59 -1.70 -11.85
C ARG A 110 -4.37 -2.98 -12.07
N ILE A 111 -5.51 -3.10 -11.39
CA ILE A 111 -6.45 -4.20 -11.61
C ILE A 111 -7.21 -4.00 -12.91
N THR A 112 -7.29 -5.02 -13.73
CA THR A 112 -8.05 -5.04 -15.00
C THR A 112 -9.19 -6.05 -14.97
N ALA A 113 -9.27 -6.90 -13.94
CA ALA A 113 -10.30 -7.92 -13.78
C ALA A 113 -11.67 -7.36 -13.35
N VAL A 114 -11.73 -6.10 -12.88
CA VAL A 114 -12.97 -5.42 -12.51
C VAL A 114 -13.27 -4.33 -13.54
N SER A 115 -14.49 -4.31 -14.01
CA SER A 115 -14.98 -3.36 -15.01
C SER A 115 -16.42 -2.94 -14.72
N ALA A 116 -16.96 -2.03 -15.54
CA ALA A 116 -18.34 -1.59 -15.40
C ALA A 116 -19.37 -2.75 -15.54
N SER A 117 -19.01 -3.86 -16.20
CA SER A 117 -19.87 -5.05 -16.33
C SER A 117 -20.07 -5.82 -15.03
N ASP A 118 -19.19 -5.62 -14.03
CA ASP A 118 -19.35 -6.22 -12.69
C ASP A 118 -20.35 -5.46 -11.81
N PHE A 119 -20.93 -4.38 -12.37
CA PHE A 119 -21.93 -3.53 -11.75
C PHE A 119 -23.23 -3.62 -12.53
N ALA A 120 -24.25 -4.19 -11.93
CA ALA A 120 -25.58 -4.29 -12.51
C ALA A 120 -26.50 -3.22 -11.90
N ALA A 121 -26.99 -2.29 -12.72
CA ALA A 121 -28.02 -1.34 -12.31
C ALA A 121 -29.37 -2.05 -12.15
N ALA A 122 -30.05 -1.78 -11.04
CA ALA A 122 -31.40 -2.28 -10.75
C ALA A 122 -32.37 -1.09 -10.56
N THR A 123 -33.58 -1.27 -10.99
CA THR A 123 -34.62 -0.24 -11.02
C THR A 123 -35.45 -0.17 -9.74
N SER A 124 -34.98 -0.80 -8.68
CA SER A 124 -35.64 -0.83 -7.37
C SER A 124 -34.64 -1.17 -6.27
N GLY A 125 -35.04 -0.96 -5.03
CA GLY A 125 -34.32 -1.40 -3.84
C GLY A 125 -33.21 -0.46 -3.38
N GLY A 126 -33.21 0.79 -3.81
CA GLY A 126 -32.25 1.80 -3.39
C GLY A 126 -32.83 3.20 -3.30
N ALA A 127 -31.94 4.20 -3.35
CA ALA A 127 -32.30 5.62 -3.37
C ALA A 127 -31.40 6.40 -4.35
N LEU A 128 -30.92 5.72 -5.40
CA LEU A 128 -30.11 6.35 -6.44
C LEU A 128 -31.00 7.13 -7.39
N THR A 129 -30.56 8.32 -7.77
CA THR A 129 -31.33 9.25 -8.63
C THR A 129 -31.42 8.73 -10.06
N ASP A 130 -32.59 8.85 -10.63
CA ASP A 130 -32.86 8.50 -12.02
C ASP A 130 -31.99 9.29 -13.00
N ASN A 131 -31.66 8.67 -14.13
CA ASN A 131 -30.87 9.26 -15.23
C ASN A 131 -29.57 9.92 -14.76
N THR A 132 -28.93 9.33 -13.75
CA THR A 132 -27.70 9.82 -13.16
C THR A 132 -26.56 8.84 -13.42
N THR A 133 -25.38 9.38 -13.74
CA THR A 133 -24.14 8.60 -13.86
C THR A 133 -23.37 8.66 -12.54
N TYR A 134 -23.01 7.50 -12.03
CA TYR A 134 -22.19 7.36 -10.83
C TYR A 134 -20.80 6.84 -11.18
N TYR A 135 -19.83 7.22 -10.37
CA TYR A 135 -18.41 6.95 -10.56
C TYR A 135 -17.95 5.94 -9.52
N PHE A 136 -17.17 4.98 -9.94
CA PHE A 136 -16.71 3.87 -9.09
C PHE A 136 -15.24 3.57 -9.25
N LYS A 137 -14.66 3.07 -8.18
CA LYS A 137 -13.34 2.51 -8.14
C LYS A 137 -13.31 1.34 -7.17
N VAL A 138 -12.59 0.29 -7.51
CA VAL A 138 -12.43 -0.89 -6.65
C VAL A 138 -10.98 -1.05 -6.32
N VAL A 139 -10.69 -1.35 -5.06
CA VAL A 139 -9.36 -1.59 -4.53
C VAL A 139 -9.31 -3.00 -3.98
N ARG A 140 -8.33 -3.78 -4.39
CA ARG A 140 -8.09 -5.13 -3.87
C ARG A 140 -7.23 -5.06 -2.63
N LYS A 141 -7.61 -5.81 -1.61
CA LYS A 141 -6.90 -5.90 -0.35
C LYS A 141 -6.60 -7.36 -0.01
N ASN A 142 -5.37 -7.64 0.37
CA ASN A 142 -4.95 -8.98 0.78
C ASN A 142 -5.42 -9.26 2.21
N THR A 143 -6.12 -10.39 2.41
CA THR A 143 -6.69 -10.76 3.72
C THR A 143 -5.64 -11.10 4.78
N SER A 144 -4.43 -11.52 4.37
CA SER A 144 -3.38 -11.94 5.29
C SER A 144 -2.66 -10.76 5.96
N ASN A 145 -2.53 -9.63 5.26
CA ASN A 145 -1.77 -8.47 5.74
C ASN A 145 -2.54 -7.14 5.68
N GLY A 146 -3.77 -7.14 5.14
CA GLY A 146 -4.61 -5.95 5.00
C GLY A 146 -4.10 -4.93 3.99
N PHE A 147 -3.19 -5.33 3.09
CA PHE A 147 -2.54 -4.43 2.15
C PHE A 147 -3.36 -4.27 0.86
N GLU A 148 -3.52 -3.01 0.44
CA GLU A 148 -4.17 -2.62 -0.82
C GLU A 148 -3.12 -2.64 -1.94
N ASP A 149 -3.09 -3.70 -2.75
CA ASP A 149 -2.05 -3.94 -3.77
C ASP A 149 -2.51 -3.67 -5.19
N GLU A 150 -3.79 -3.80 -5.48
CA GLU A 150 -4.34 -3.54 -6.80
C GLU A 150 -5.56 -2.64 -6.75
N MET A 151 -5.69 -1.75 -7.73
CA MET A 151 -6.80 -0.81 -7.84
C MET A 151 -7.20 -0.57 -9.29
N THR A 152 -8.50 -0.35 -9.53
CA THR A 152 -9.01 -0.05 -10.87
C THR A 152 -8.73 1.39 -11.25
N ALA A 153 -8.81 1.72 -12.55
CA ALA A 153 -9.13 3.06 -12.96
C ALA A 153 -10.56 3.42 -12.52
N GLU A 154 -10.87 4.70 -12.52
CA GLU A 154 -12.26 5.15 -12.38
C GLU A 154 -13.08 4.67 -13.58
N PHE A 155 -14.29 4.21 -13.34
CA PHE A 155 -15.27 3.87 -14.36
C PHE A 155 -16.67 4.33 -13.94
N THR A 156 -17.59 4.33 -14.87
CA THR A 156 -18.91 4.89 -14.69
C THR A 156 -19.99 3.85 -14.87
N VAL A 157 -21.08 4.00 -14.11
CA VAL A 157 -22.32 3.23 -14.28
C VAL A 157 -23.47 4.22 -14.35
N ALA A 158 -24.24 4.14 -15.43
CA ALA A 158 -25.43 4.96 -15.61
C ALA A 158 -26.65 4.22 -15.05
N VAL A 159 -27.44 4.92 -14.28
CA VAL A 159 -28.75 4.46 -13.80
C VAL A 159 -29.81 5.10 -14.67
N THR A 160 -30.69 4.29 -15.26
CA THR A 160 -31.79 4.77 -16.11
C THR A 160 -33.09 4.76 -15.34
N ALA A 161 -33.95 5.72 -15.63
CA ALA A 161 -35.30 5.75 -15.04
C ALA A 161 -36.11 4.54 -15.49
N ALA A 162 -36.50 3.68 -14.55
CA ALA A 162 -37.45 2.60 -14.81
C ALA A 162 -38.07 2.14 -13.48
N GLY A 163 -39.24 2.57 -13.16
CA GLY A 163 -39.95 2.21 -11.92
C GLY A 163 -40.39 3.43 -11.11
N ALA A 164 -40.37 3.33 -9.79
CA ALA A 164 -40.62 4.47 -8.92
C ALA A 164 -39.48 5.45 -8.97
N ALA A 165 -39.73 6.75 -8.90
CA ALA A 165 -38.71 7.79 -8.99
C ALA A 165 -37.71 7.65 -7.86
N ASN A 166 -36.40 7.62 -8.24
CA ASN A 166 -35.27 7.53 -7.30
C ASN A 166 -35.29 6.29 -6.39
N ASP A 167 -35.73 5.14 -6.90
CA ASP A 167 -35.73 3.85 -6.20
C ASP A 167 -34.64 2.89 -6.74
N ASN A 168 -33.66 3.41 -7.43
CA ASN A 168 -32.62 2.60 -8.10
C ASN A 168 -31.53 2.14 -7.14
N SER A 169 -30.91 1.02 -7.48
CA SER A 169 -29.70 0.50 -6.83
C SER A 169 -28.69 0.00 -7.86
N ILE A 170 -27.45 -0.23 -7.43
CA ILE A 170 -26.41 -0.85 -8.24
C ILE A 170 -25.85 -2.03 -7.46
N VAL A 171 -25.77 -3.20 -8.07
CA VAL A 171 -25.18 -4.40 -7.46
C VAL A 171 -23.76 -4.58 -8.01
N PHE A 172 -22.79 -4.56 -7.14
CA PHE A 172 -21.41 -4.92 -7.44
C PHE A 172 -21.16 -6.40 -7.15
N THR A 173 -20.50 -7.09 -8.06
CA THR A 173 -20.06 -8.48 -7.90
C THR A 173 -18.54 -8.54 -7.89
N ALA A 174 -17.94 -8.94 -6.78
CA ALA A 174 -16.49 -9.00 -6.62
C ALA A 174 -15.88 -10.18 -7.41
N PRO A 175 -14.66 -10.02 -7.98
CA PRO A 175 -13.95 -11.12 -8.65
C PRO A 175 -13.70 -12.32 -7.73
N ALA A 176 -13.64 -13.51 -8.32
CA ALA A 176 -13.45 -14.79 -7.62
C ALA A 176 -11.97 -15.09 -7.32
N THR A 177 -11.25 -14.16 -6.67
CA THR A 177 -9.82 -14.33 -6.36
C THR A 177 -9.64 -14.67 -4.89
N ALA A 178 -9.30 -15.92 -4.59
CA ALA A 178 -9.12 -16.40 -3.21
C ALA A 178 -7.99 -15.64 -2.47
N GLY A 179 -8.19 -15.38 -1.17
CA GLY A 179 -7.22 -14.68 -0.32
C GLY A 179 -7.28 -13.15 -0.44
N PHE A 180 -8.26 -12.62 -1.16
CA PHE A 180 -8.48 -11.19 -1.33
C PHE A 180 -9.90 -10.77 -1.00
N VAL A 181 -10.02 -9.52 -0.61
CA VAL A 181 -11.28 -8.79 -0.44
C VAL A 181 -11.20 -7.48 -1.20
N TYR A 182 -12.33 -6.85 -1.41
CA TYR A 182 -12.44 -5.67 -2.24
C TYR A 182 -13.09 -4.52 -1.50
N ASP A 183 -12.44 -3.38 -1.53
CA ASP A 183 -12.98 -2.12 -1.03
C ASP A 183 -13.57 -1.35 -2.20
N LEU A 184 -14.81 -0.92 -2.05
CA LEU A 184 -15.57 -0.22 -3.07
C LEU A 184 -15.67 1.26 -2.73
N TYR A 185 -15.23 2.09 -3.65
CA TYR A 185 -15.35 3.55 -3.60
C TYR A 185 -16.38 4.00 -4.63
N ALA A 186 -17.21 4.96 -4.23
CA ALA A 186 -18.28 5.49 -5.06
C ALA A 186 -18.43 7.00 -4.90
N GLY A 187 -18.89 7.66 -5.95
CA GLY A 187 -19.12 9.10 -5.97
C GLY A 187 -20.12 9.54 -7.02
N SER A 188 -20.60 10.77 -6.88
CA SER A 188 -21.46 11.42 -7.86
C SER A 188 -20.69 12.35 -8.82
N ALA A 189 -19.40 12.48 -8.65
CA ALA A 189 -18.50 13.29 -9.49
C ALA A 189 -17.21 12.53 -9.76
N THR A 190 -16.56 12.84 -10.88
CA THR A 190 -15.29 12.26 -11.29
C THR A 190 -14.11 12.72 -10.41
N GLY A 191 -13.07 11.91 -10.34
CA GLY A 191 -11.81 12.15 -9.63
C GLY A 191 -11.71 11.44 -8.29
N ASP A 192 -10.56 10.85 -7.99
CA ASP A 192 -10.32 10.05 -6.79
C ASP A 192 -10.70 10.76 -5.49
N ALA A 193 -10.54 12.09 -5.43
CA ALA A 193 -10.93 12.92 -4.29
C ALA A 193 -12.45 13.00 -4.06
N ASN A 194 -13.26 12.65 -5.07
CA ASN A 194 -14.71 12.66 -5.03
C ASN A 194 -15.31 11.25 -4.86
N LEU A 195 -14.46 10.23 -4.80
CA LEU A 195 -14.84 8.84 -4.57
C LEU A 195 -14.57 8.48 -3.12
N TYR A 196 -15.62 8.21 -2.38
CA TYR A 196 -15.54 7.88 -0.96
C TYR A 196 -15.79 6.40 -0.72
N LEU A 197 -15.17 5.84 0.32
CA LEU A 197 -15.36 4.45 0.69
C LEU A 197 -16.85 4.16 0.97
N ARG A 198 -17.44 3.31 0.14
CA ARG A 198 -18.85 2.89 0.27
C ARG A 198 -18.98 1.64 1.13
N THR A 199 -18.10 0.69 0.92
CA THR A 199 -17.99 -0.54 1.73
C THR A 199 -16.58 -1.08 1.64
N SER A 200 -16.16 -1.79 2.68
CA SER A 200 -14.89 -2.49 2.74
C SER A 200 -15.11 -4.00 2.85
N ASP A 201 -14.06 -4.75 2.51
CA ASP A 201 -13.95 -6.18 2.73
C ASP A 201 -15.04 -7.02 2.04
N VAL A 202 -15.51 -6.60 0.86
CA VAL A 202 -16.40 -7.45 0.03
C VAL A 202 -15.62 -8.72 -0.33
N ALA A 203 -16.12 -9.86 0.10
CA ALA A 203 -15.45 -11.15 -0.13
C ALA A 203 -15.36 -11.49 -1.62
N ALA A 204 -14.37 -12.28 -2.01
CA ALA A 204 -14.25 -12.84 -3.35
C ALA A 204 -15.54 -13.54 -3.76
N SER A 205 -16.04 -13.31 -4.97
CA SER A 205 -17.34 -13.76 -5.48
C SER A 205 -18.55 -13.23 -4.69
N GLY A 206 -18.35 -12.34 -3.72
CA GLY A 206 -19.44 -11.71 -2.97
C GLY A 206 -20.12 -10.62 -3.77
N THR A 207 -21.36 -10.32 -3.40
CA THR A 207 -22.14 -9.22 -3.96
C THR A 207 -22.40 -8.15 -2.92
N TYR A 208 -22.44 -6.89 -3.36
CA TYR A 208 -22.79 -5.76 -2.52
C TYR A 208 -23.78 -4.85 -3.25
N THR A 209 -24.90 -4.53 -2.61
CA THR A 209 -25.92 -3.63 -3.18
C THR A 209 -25.68 -2.20 -2.71
N ILE A 210 -25.45 -1.32 -3.65
CA ILE A 210 -25.24 0.10 -3.45
C ILE A 210 -26.61 0.79 -3.52
N THR A 211 -27.11 1.22 -2.40
CA THR A 211 -28.42 1.87 -2.27
C THR A 211 -28.33 3.39 -2.18
N ALA A 212 -27.15 3.92 -1.85
CA ALA A 212 -26.86 5.35 -1.75
C ALA A 212 -25.37 5.61 -1.99
N ILE A 213 -25.04 6.80 -2.44
CA ILE A 213 -23.65 7.24 -2.68
C ILE A 213 -23.16 8.04 -1.47
N PRO A 214 -21.98 7.73 -0.92
CA PRO A 214 -21.40 8.51 0.16
C PRO A 214 -20.95 9.90 -0.35
N THR A 215 -21.08 10.90 0.51
CA THR A 215 -20.65 12.30 0.23
C THR A 215 -19.42 12.72 1.03
N SER A 216 -18.92 11.84 1.89
CA SER A 216 -17.72 12.06 2.73
C SER A 216 -17.16 10.72 3.18
N GLY A 217 -15.91 10.72 3.64
CA GLY A 217 -15.25 9.52 4.14
C GLY A 217 -13.81 9.41 3.62
N ALA A 218 -13.24 8.21 3.72
CA ALA A 218 -11.95 7.91 3.12
C ALA A 218 -12.02 7.99 1.59
N THR A 219 -11.14 8.77 0.99
CA THR A 219 -11.07 8.93 -0.47
C THR A 219 -10.34 7.75 -1.13
N ALA A 220 -10.65 7.53 -2.40
CA ALA A 220 -10.02 6.46 -3.17
C ALA A 220 -8.52 6.70 -3.37
N PRO A 221 -7.69 5.66 -3.27
CA PRO A 221 -6.27 5.76 -3.56
C PRO A 221 -6.02 6.02 -5.05
N VAL A 222 -4.93 6.72 -5.35
CA VAL A 222 -4.53 7.03 -6.73
C VAL A 222 -4.10 5.75 -7.47
N THR A 223 -4.66 5.52 -8.65
CA THR A 223 -4.38 4.35 -9.48
C THR A 223 -3.07 4.53 -10.25
N PRO A 224 -2.21 3.50 -10.38
CA PRO A 224 -1.11 3.50 -11.32
C PRO A 224 -1.57 3.67 -12.77
N ALA A 225 -0.72 4.21 -13.63
CA ALA A 225 -0.96 4.24 -15.06
C ALA A 225 -1.16 2.83 -15.63
N SER A 226 -1.86 2.71 -16.76
CA SER A 226 -2.09 1.40 -17.39
C SER A 226 -0.76 0.77 -17.83
N GLY A 227 -0.54 -0.48 -17.48
CA GLY A 227 0.67 -1.23 -17.81
C GLY A 227 1.91 -0.88 -16.97
N VAL A 228 1.76 -0.04 -15.95
CA VAL A 228 2.84 0.33 -15.02
C VAL A 228 2.55 -0.24 -13.63
N SER A 229 3.51 -1.00 -13.11
CA SER A 229 3.55 -1.39 -11.71
C SER A 229 4.38 -0.38 -10.93
N VAL A 230 3.91 0.03 -9.76
CA VAL A 230 4.59 1.03 -8.92
C VAL A 230 5.23 0.35 -7.72
N TYR A 231 6.52 0.52 -7.61
CA TYR A 231 7.35 -0.04 -6.55
C TYR A 231 7.69 1.04 -5.53
N PRO A 232 7.19 0.92 -4.30
CA PRO A 232 7.56 1.86 -3.26
C PRO A 232 8.91 1.49 -2.63
N GLY A 233 9.74 2.50 -2.41
CA GLY A 233 10.88 2.49 -1.51
C GLY A 233 10.56 3.35 -0.29
N LEU A 234 11.24 3.13 0.84
CA LEU A 234 11.04 3.91 2.05
C LEU A 234 12.38 4.37 2.61
N ILE A 235 12.52 5.67 2.89
CA ILE A 235 13.65 6.24 3.62
C ILE A 235 13.13 6.76 4.94
N ILE A 236 13.78 6.39 6.03
CA ILE A 236 13.38 6.76 7.40
C ILE A 236 14.53 7.42 8.15
N GLY A 237 14.17 8.47 8.89
CA GLY A 237 15.02 9.10 9.90
C GLY A 237 14.73 8.59 11.31
N LYS A 238 15.58 8.95 12.25
CA LYS A 238 15.38 8.64 13.67
C LYS A 238 14.12 9.32 14.19
N GLY A 239 13.28 8.57 14.90
CA GLY A 239 12.01 9.09 15.43
C GLY A 239 10.84 9.07 14.44
N PHE A 240 10.99 8.47 13.26
CA PHE A 240 9.89 8.27 12.33
C PHE A 240 8.82 7.36 12.90
N TYR A 241 9.19 6.22 13.45
CA TYR A 241 8.26 5.30 14.09
C TYR A 241 8.77 4.84 15.44
N GLY A 242 7.85 4.44 16.30
CA GLY A 242 8.11 3.76 17.56
C GLY A 242 7.55 2.35 17.55
N ALA A 243 8.30 1.41 18.07
CA ALA A 243 7.82 0.08 18.39
C ALA A 243 8.01 -0.15 19.88
N THR A 244 7.03 -0.72 20.55
CA THR A 244 7.11 -1.08 21.95
C THR A 244 6.71 -2.54 22.15
N ASP A 245 7.52 -3.27 22.90
CA ASP A 245 7.23 -4.61 23.34
C ASP A 245 6.57 -4.52 24.73
N LEU A 246 5.26 -4.70 24.77
CA LEU A 246 4.51 -4.75 26.04
C LEU A 246 4.76 -6.07 26.78
N GLU A 247 4.88 -7.15 26.03
CA GLU A 247 5.21 -8.48 26.58
C GLU A 247 6.17 -9.17 25.60
N ARG A 248 7.38 -9.48 26.09
CA ARG A 248 8.36 -10.24 25.29
C ARG A 248 7.81 -11.62 24.95
N LEU A 249 8.34 -12.23 23.91
CA LEU A 249 7.99 -13.59 23.54
C LEU A 249 8.16 -14.53 24.75
N LYS A 250 7.02 -15.03 25.26
CA LYS A 250 6.95 -15.98 26.35
C LYS A 250 6.49 -17.32 25.81
N GLY A 251 7.38 -18.31 25.88
CA GLY A 251 7.02 -19.70 25.64
C GLY A 251 6.48 -20.34 26.91
N THR A 252 5.38 -21.05 26.81
CA THR A 252 4.80 -21.83 27.93
C THR A 252 4.63 -23.25 27.46
N TYR A 253 5.15 -24.18 28.27
CA TYR A 253 4.94 -25.61 28.09
C TYR A 253 3.96 -26.09 29.16
N ALA A 254 2.86 -26.68 28.71
CA ALA A 254 1.95 -27.41 29.62
C ALA A 254 2.28 -28.89 29.57
N ALA A 255 2.67 -29.42 30.73
CA ALA A 255 2.91 -30.85 30.89
C ALA A 255 1.60 -31.63 30.76
N PRO A 256 1.66 -32.93 30.38
CA PRO A 256 0.48 -33.80 30.40
C PRO A 256 -0.12 -33.86 31.79
N GLY A 257 -1.45 -34.04 31.88
CA GLY A 257 -2.17 -34.18 33.14
C GLY A 257 -3.11 -33.01 33.43
N GLY A 258 -3.97 -33.20 34.42
CA GLY A 258 -5.02 -32.27 34.84
C GLY A 258 -6.41 -32.71 34.37
N ASP A 259 -7.45 -31.98 34.79
CA ASP A 259 -8.85 -32.34 34.53
C ASP A 259 -9.21 -32.43 33.04
N ALA A 260 -8.44 -31.72 32.15
CA ALA A 260 -8.64 -31.74 30.73
C ALA A 260 -7.92 -32.88 29.97
N ASP A 261 -6.99 -33.59 30.63
CA ASP A 261 -6.22 -34.69 30.03
C ASP A 261 -5.89 -35.77 31.06
N PRO A 262 -6.91 -36.48 31.56
CA PRO A 262 -6.75 -37.48 32.62
C PRO A 262 -5.93 -38.71 32.20
N LEU A 263 -5.68 -38.89 30.89
CA LEU A 263 -4.85 -39.95 30.34
C LEU A 263 -3.41 -39.52 30.02
N GLU A 264 -3.04 -38.28 30.33
CA GLU A 264 -1.70 -37.72 30.10
C GLU A 264 -1.19 -37.83 28.65
N GLN A 265 -2.09 -37.76 27.67
CA GLN A 265 -1.79 -37.95 26.25
C GLN A 265 -1.48 -36.70 25.50
N ARG A 266 -1.76 -35.49 26.07
CA ARG A 266 -1.64 -34.22 25.40
C ARG A 266 -0.52 -33.38 26.00
N ARG A 267 0.32 -32.84 25.10
CA ARG A 267 1.33 -31.84 25.44
C ARG A 267 1.01 -30.59 24.64
N SER A 268 0.96 -29.43 25.31
CA SER A 268 0.68 -28.16 24.66
C SER A 268 1.87 -27.22 24.83
N ILE A 269 2.26 -26.59 23.70
CA ILE A 269 3.25 -25.52 23.68
C ILE A 269 2.53 -24.28 23.20
N GLY A 270 2.56 -23.23 24.01
CA GLY A 270 2.00 -21.92 23.67
C GLY A 270 3.11 -20.88 23.61
N ALA A 271 2.98 -19.94 22.68
CA ALA A 271 3.81 -18.75 22.62
C ALA A 271 2.91 -17.51 22.60
N LYS A 272 3.28 -16.50 23.39
CA LYS A 272 2.58 -15.22 23.43
C LYS A 272 3.59 -14.08 23.35
N THR A 273 3.29 -13.09 22.54
CA THR A 273 3.98 -11.81 22.50
C THR A 273 2.96 -10.70 22.29
N THR A 274 3.21 -9.53 22.85
CA THR A 274 2.36 -8.36 22.66
C THR A 274 3.25 -7.19 22.30
N PHE A 275 3.06 -6.64 21.12
CA PHE A 275 3.80 -5.47 20.63
C PHE A 275 2.85 -4.48 19.99
N ALA A 276 3.27 -3.22 19.94
CA ALA A 276 2.59 -2.17 19.20
C ALA A 276 3.61 -1.36 18.41
N SER A 277 3.21 -0.85 17.25
CA SER A 277 4.01 0.07 16.46
C SER A 277 3.15 1.22 15.95
N VAL A 278 3.72 2.43 15.92
CA VAL A 278 3.03 3.63 15.48
C VAL A 278 4.01 4.57 14.79
N ILE A 279 3.52 5.33 13.79
CA ILE A 279 4.30 6.42 13.20
C ILE A 279 4.24 7.60 14.18
N LEU A 280 5.40 8.05 14.65
CA LEU A 280 5.54 9.16 15.60
C LEU A 280 5.55 10.51 14.90
N ASN A 281 6.29 10.61 13.79
CA ASN A 281 6.37 11.83 12.99
C ASN A 281 6.47 11.49 11.50
N GLN A 282 5.42 11.81 10.75
CA GLN A 282 5.34 11.51 9.30
C GLN A 282 6.39 12.26 8.48
N ASN A 283 6.86 13.43 8.92
CA ASN A 283 7.85 14.22 8.20
C ASN A 283 9.26 13.60 8.25
N PHE A 284 9.51 12.66 9.16
CA PHE A 284 10.80 11.98 9.30
C PHE A 284 10.90 10.71 8.46
N GLY A 285 9.92 10.45 7.61
CA GLY A 285 9.94 9.36 6.63
C GLY A 285 9.50 9.83 5.25
N ARG A 286 10.10 9.26 4.21
CA ARG A 286 9.74 9.52 2.81
C ARG A 286 9.51 8.21 2.09
N ARG A 287 8.36 8.11 1.44
CA ARG A 287 8.06 7.04 0.50
C ARG A 287 8.46 7.51 -0.90
N ILE A 288 9.23 6.71 -1.59
CA ILE A 288 9.57 6.92 -3.00
C ILE A 288 8.68 5.97 -3.79
N GLU A 289 8.00 6.46 -4.81
CA GLU A 289 7.21 5.65 -5.72
C GLU A 289 7.77 5.80 -7.14
N VAL A 290 8.15 4.69 -7.74
CA VAL A 290 8.74 4.61 -9.08
C VAL A 290 8.12 3.47 -9.87
N ALA A 291 8.26 3.52 -11.20
CA ALA A 291 7.96 2.41 -12.08
C ALA A 291 9.21 1.56 -12.28
N SER A 292 9.13 0.24 -12.01
CA SER A 292 10.25 -0.68 -12.20
C SER A 292 9.79 -1.97 -12.89
#